data_971e4bacff0b7d9d43bcd69dc69ef352
#
_entry.id   971e4bacff0b7d9d43bcd69dc69ef352
#
_cell.length_a   1.000
_cell.length_b   1.000
_cell.length_c   1.000
_cell.angle_alpha   90.00
_cell.angle_beta   90.00
_cell.angle_gamma   90.00
#
_symmetry.space_group_name_H-M   'P 1'
#
loop_
_entity.id
_entity.type
_entity.pdbx_description
1 polymer ?
#
loop_
_entity_poly.entity_id
_entity_poly.type
_entity_poly.pdbx_seq_one_letter_code
_entity_poly.pdbx_strand_id
1 'polypeptide(L)'
;KRIEHAIQKKQRILVYGDYDVDGTTSVAMMYLFLKKYNKNIQYYIPCRYEEGYGISKKGIDYAYKTKISLIIALDCGIRAVNEINYAKKMGIDFIICDHHRPSEKIPVAAAVLNPKQTDCKYPYKELSGCGVGFKLIQAYCQKNKISFDQIVEYLDLLAISVGADIVPITGENRVFAFYGLKQINLSPRIGLQVLIEGLGKKKPFSISDMIFGVAPRINAAGRIQHANKAVEVLVEQDYNLAKVFAKEIEEQNNRRKELDQKITKEAVEMIDQNKNSTVLFSDKWHKGVVGIVASRLIESYYRPTIVFSEKNGILTGSARSVHDFDIYNAISKCSYLLEKYGGHKYAAGLTIKKKNIYLFIDKFEKVVSETISKDQQSPKIEVDMEININDVNEKFFRIIKQFAPFGPRNLSPVFISRGVFDNGYAKQIGDDKSHLRLNIKTERGSIPSVGFGMGEFFEKIKNGKKFDVCYSIQENIWNGRT
;
A
#
# COMPACT_ATOMS: atom_id res chain seq x y z
N LYS A 1 19.26 24.10 -7.65
CA LYS A 1 20.70 24.37 -7.86
C LYS A 1 21.50 23.08 -8.17
N ARG A 2 21.52 22.05 -7.30
CA ARG A 2 22.35 20.84 -7.52
C ARG A 2 21.94 20.04 -8.77
N ILE A 3 20.63 19.85 -9.01
CA ILE A 3 20.10 19.22 -10.21
C ILE A 3 20.45 20.03 -11.47
N GLU A 4 20.26 21.34 -11.44
CA GLU A 4 20.61 22.24 -12.56
C GLU A 4 22.09 22.13 -12.91
N HIS A 5 22.95 22.15 -11.88
CA HIS A 5 24.40 21.96 -12.08
C HIS A 5 24.70 20.62 -12.75
N ALA A 6 24.06 19.54 -12.28
CA ALA A 6 24.25 18.21 -12.86
C ALA A 6 23.79 18.15 -14.34
N ILE A 7 22.67 18.79 -14.66
CA ILE A 7 22.15 18.88 -16.04
C ILE A 7 23.10 19.69 -16.92
N GLN A 8 23.51 20.90 -16.49
CA GLN A 8 24.39 21.79 -17.25
C GLN A 8 25.77 21.14 -17.50
N LYS A 9 26.29 20.40 -16.52
CA LYS A 9 27.58 19.69 -16.64
C LYS A 9 27.43 18.29 -17.23
N LYS A 10 26.24 17.90 -17.72
CA LYS A 10 25.94 16.57 -18.28
C LYS A 10 26.41 15.42 -17.35
N GLN A 11 26.32 15.63 -16.03
CA GLN A 11 26.71 14.63 -15.04
C GLN A 11 25.78 13.43 -15.11
N ARG A 12 26.29 12.25 -14.72
CA ARG A 12 25.45 11.05 -14.54
C ARG A 12 24.66 11.15 -13.26
N ILE A 13 23.35 10.96 -13.35
CA ILE A 13 22.41 11.00 -12.24
C ILE A 13 21.78 9.61 -12.08
N LEU A 14 21.71 9.14 -10.83
CA LEU A 14 20.98 7.94 -10.47
C LEU A 14 19.70 8.31 -9.73
N VAL A 15 18.56 7.87 -10.24
CA VAL A 15 17.28 7.91 -9.55
C VAL A 15 17.16 6.63 -8.74
N TYR A 16 17.15 6.73 -7.42
CA TYR A 16 17.14 5.62 -6.49
C TYR A 16 15.81 5.59 -5.74
N GLY A 17 15.17 4.44 -5.59
CA GLY A 17 13.93 4.31 -4.81
C GLY A 17 13.79 2.96 -4.16
N ASP A 18 12.74 2.80 -3.34
CA ASP A 18 12.40 1.52 -2.74
C ASP A 18 11.67 0.59 -3.73
N TYR A 19 11.51 -0.67 -3.35
CA TYR A 19 10.97 -1.76 -4.20
C TYR A 19 9.44 -1.89 -4.19
N ASP A 20 8.72 -1.09 -3.41
CA ASP A 20 7.26 -1.10 -3.38
C ASP A 20 6.64 -0.14 -4.42
N VAL A 21 5.32 0.02 -4.36
CA VAL A 21 4.61 0.86 -5.35
C VAL A 21 4.97 2.32 -5.23
N ASP A 22 5.12 2.85 -4.00
CA ASP A 22 5.48 4.26 -3.82
C ASP A 22 6.90 4.53 -4.34
N GLY A 23 7.87 3.69 -3.96
CA GLY A 23 9.24 3.78 -4.46
C GLY A 23 9.34 3.63 -5.98
N THR A 24 8.70 2.62 -6.57
CA THR A 24 8.79 2.38 -8.03
C THR A 24 8.07 3.44 -8.87
N THR A 25 6.91 3.94 -8.43
CA THR A 25 6.23 5.07 -9.11
C THR A 25 6.99 6.37 -8.98
N SER A 26 7.62 6.62 -7.82
CA SER A 26 8.51 7.75 -7.58
C SER A 26 9.70 7.74 -8.54
N VAL A 27 10.34 6.58 -8.68
CA VAL A 27 11.48 6.39 -9.58
C VAL A 27 11.07 6.58 -11.03
N ALA A 28 9.97 5.96 -11.45
CA ALA A 28 9.46 6.10 -12.82
C ALA A 28 9.17 7.56 -13.16
N MET A 29 8.50 8.28 -12.27
CA MET A 29 8.19 9.71 -12.42
C MET A 29 9.45 10.56 -12.57
N MET A 30 10.38 10.46 -11.62
CA MET A 30 11.60 11.28 -11.60
C MET A 30 12.52 10.95 -12.77
N TYR A 31 12.64 9.66 -13.12
CA TYR A 31 13.43 9.20 -14.28
C TYR A 31 12.88 9.79 -15.57
N LEU A 32 11.59 9.67 -15.83
CA LEU A 32 10.95 10.21 -17.03
C LEU A 32 11.08 11.74 -17.10
N PHE A 33 10.91 12.44 -15.97
CA PHE A 33 11.07 13.87 -15.92
C PHE A 33 12.50 14.30 -16.25
N LEU A 34 13.49 13.74 -15.58
CA LEU A 34 14.89 14.14 -15.77
C LEU A 34 15.45 13.74 -17.14
N LYS A 35 14.96 12.63 -17.71
CA LYS A 35 15.38 12.16 -19.04
C LYS A 35 15.08 13.16 -20.16
N LYS A 36 14.08 14.04 -19.96
CA LYS A 36 13.79 15.16 -20.89
C LYS A 36 14.93 16.19 -20.97
N TYR A 37 15.72 16.32 -19.88
CA TYR A 37 16.75 17.36 -19.75
C TYR A 37 18.17 16.81 -19.73
N ASN A 38 18.37 15.52 -19.42
CA ASN A 38 19.68 14.90 -19.37
C ASN A 38 19.58 13.44 -19.84
N LYS A 39 20.36 13.07 -20.87
CA LYS A 39 20.39 11.68 -21.39
C LYS A 39 21.14 10.71 -20.44
N ASN A 40 21.98 11.23 -19.53
CA ASN A 40 22.82 10.44 -18.62
C ASN A 40 22.10 10.11 -17.31
N ILE A 41 20.83 9.66 -17.40
CA ILE A 41 20.03 9.27 -16.25
C ILE A 41 19.91 7.75 -16.23
N GLN A 42 20.11 7.18 -15.04
CA GLN A 42 19.87 5.77 -14.72
C GLN A 42 18.93 5.67 -13.52
N TYR A 43 18.36 4.50 -13.28
CA TYR A 43 17.61 4.22 -12.05
C TYR A 43 18.13 2.96 -11.38
N TYR A 44 17.86 2.85 -10.08
CA TYR A 44 18.23 1.72 -9.25
C TYR A 44 17.16 1.43 -8.20
N ILE A 45 16.76 0.17 -8.13
CA ILE A 45 15.88 -0.34 -7.06
C ILE A 45 16.67 -1.41 -6.30
N PRO A 46 16.80 -1.32 -4.96
CA PRO A 46 17.52 -2.33 -4.19
C PRO A 46 16.79 -3.67 -4.19
N CYS A 47 17.56 -4.76 -4.16
CA CYS A 47 16.99 -6.09 -4.01
C CYS A 47 16.52 -6.29 -2.58
N ARG A 48 15.21 -6.49 -2.40
CA ARG A 48 14.57 -6.72 -1.09
C ARG A 48 15.25 -7.81 -0.25
N TYR A 49 15.82 -8.82 -0.92
CA TYR A 49 16.34 -10.01 -0.27
C TYR A 49 17.82 -9.94 0.07
N GLU A 50 18.59 -9.24 -0.75
CA GLU A 50 20.04 -9.11 -0.59
C GLU A 50 20.45 -7.82 0.10
N GLU A 51 19.71 -6.73 -0.18
CA GLU A 51 20.06 -5.37 0.24
C GLU A 51 19.14 -4.85 1.37
N GLY A 52 17.90 -5.33 1.40
CA GLY A 52 16.89 -4.87 2.36
C GLY A 52 16.16 -3.63 1.88
N TYR A 53 15.60 -2.88 2.83
CA TYR A 53 14.86 -1.64 2.59
C TYR A 53 15.80 -0.43 2.58
N GLY A 54 15.54 0.49 1.65
CA GLY A 54 16.19 1.79 1.61
C GLY A 54 17.57 1.79 0.94
N ILE A 55 18.41 2.77 1.29
CA ILE A 55 19.71 2.96 0.64
C ILE A 55 20.70 1.90 1.10
N SER A 56 21.31 1.19 0.14
CA SER A 56 22.28 0.14 0.38
C SER A 56 23.70 0.54 -0.02
N LYS A 57 24.70 -0.04 0.64
CA LYS A 57 26.10 0.10 0.20
C LYS A 57 26.31 -0.44 -1.20
N LYS A 58 25.66 -1.55 -1.56
CA LYS A 58 25.74 -2.16 -2.91
C LYS A 58 25.26 -1.18 -3.99
N GLY A 59 24.15 -0.45 -3.72
CA GLY A 59 23.65 0.60 -4.61
C GLY A 59 24.60 1.79 -4.75
N ILE A 60 25.28 2.18 -3.65
CA ILE A 60 26.31 3.22 -3.68
C ILE A 60 27.55 2.76 -4.45
N ASP A 61 28.01 1.52 -4.25
CA ASP A 61 29.14 0.93 -4.99
C ASP A 61 28.84 0.84 -6.48
N TYR A 62 27.59 0.49 -6.84
CA TYR A 62 27.12 0.54 -8.23
C TYR A 62 27.22 1.96 -8.80
N ALA A 63 26.74 2.96 -8.05
CA ALA A 63 26.81 4.36 -8.45
C ALA A 63 28.26 4.82 -8.69
N TYR A 64 29.18 4.44 -7.79
CA TYR A 64 30.60 4.76 -7.92
C TYR A 64 31.22 4.12 -9.16
N LYS A 65 31.02 2.81 -9.37
CA LYS A 65 31.52 2.07 -10.52
C LYS A 65 30.99 2.62 -11.85
N THR A 66 29.76 3.11 -11.87
CA THR A 66 29.15 3.71 -13.07
C THR A 66 29.38 5.21 -13.19
N LYS A 67 30.25 5.80 -12.35
CA LYS A 67 30.62 7.21 -12.36
C LYS A 67 29.43 8.17 -12.17
N ILE A 68 28.47 7.77 -11.35
CA ILE A 68 27.38 8.63 -10.90
C ILE A 68 27.92 9.69 -9.94
N SER A 69 27.54 10.93 -10.12
CA SER A 69 27.95 12.04 -9.22
C SER A 69 26.80 12.57 -8.36
N LEU A 70 25.55 12.24 -8.70
CA LEU A 70 24.37 12.62 -7.96
C LEU A 70 23.38 11.47 -7.88
N ILE A 71 22.94 11.14 -6.68
CA ILE A 71 21.81 10.22 -6.43
C ILE A 71 20.62 11.03 -5.93
N ILE A 72 19.47 10.84 -6.55
CA ILE A 72 18.19 11.35 -6.07
C ILE A 72 17.43 10.17 -5.48
N ALA A 73 17.40 10.11 -4.16
CA ALA A 73 16.71 9.07 -3.41
C ALA A 73 15.25 9.46 -3.18
N LEU A 74 14.33 8.56 -3.51
CA LEU A 74 12.90 8.76 -3.46
C LEU A 74 12.28 7.69 -2.56
N ASP A 75 11.36 8.08 -1.69
CA ASP A 75 10.65 7.19 -0.77
C ASP A 75 11.59 6.44 0.20
N CYS A 76 12.80 6.92 0.38
CA CYS A 76 13.79 6.36 1.29
C CYS A 76 14.91 7.34 1.57
N GLY A 77 15.72 7.03 2.59
CA GLY A 77 16.97 7.71 2.83
C GLY A 77 17.01 8.63 4.05
N ILE A 78 15.87 9.04 4.64
CA ILE A 78 15.85 9.96 5.79
C ILE A 78 16.58 9.40 7.02
N ARG A 79 16.78 8.10 7.12
CA ARG A 79 17.50 7.43 8.21
C ARG A 79 18.88 6.90 7.81
N ALA A 80 19.27 7.06 6.55
CA ALA A 80 20.48 6.46 5.98
C ALA A 80 21.76 7.28 6.24
N VAL A 81 22.02 7.65 7.50
CA VAL A 81 23.16 8.52 7.88
C VAL A 81 24.50 7.89 7.49
N ASN A 82 24.68 6.61 7.78
CA ASN A 82 25.95 5.91 7.50
C ASN A 82 26.21 5.74 6.01
N GLU A 83 25.16 5.40 5.26
CA GLU A 83 25.18 5.19 3.82
C GLU A 83 25.48 6.51 3.08
N ILE A 84 24.87 7.61 3.48
CA ILE A 84 25.11 8.95 2.92
C ILE A 84 26.56 9.40 3.22
N ASN A 85 27.06 9.16 4.43
CA ASN A 85 28.44 9.45 4.77
C ASN A 85 29.43 8.60 3.95
N TYR A 86 29.09 7.35 3.67
CA TYR A 86 29.87 6.46 2.81
C TYR A 86 29.91 6.99 1.37
N ALA A 87 28.78 7.38 0.81
CA ALA A 87 28.69 7.96 -0.53
C ALA A 87 29.47 9.28 -0.66
N LYS A 88 29.41 10.13 0.36
CA LYS A 88 30.17 11.39 0.39
C LYS A 88 31.69 11.18 0.29
N LYS A 89 32.23 10.13 0.94
CA LYS A 89 33.66 9.76 0.83
C LYS A 89 34.02 9.32 -0.60
N MET A 90 33.06 8.86 -1.39
CA MET A 90 33.22 8.48 -2.80
C MET A 90 32.96 9.64 -3.76
N GLY A 91 32.69 10.86 -3.28
CA GLY A 91 32.40 12.02 -4.11
C GLY A 91 31.00 12.00 -4.74
N ILE A 92 30.05 11.24 -4.17
CA ILE A 92 28.68 11.13 -4.65
C ILE A 92 27.77 11.98 -3.76
N ASP A 93 27.08 12.94 -4.36
CA ASP A 93 26.08 13.75 -3.69
C ASP A 93 24.72 13.06 -3.63
N PHE A 94 23.93 13.37 -2.59
CA PHE A 94 22.55 12.91 -2.45
C PHE A 94 21.55 14.06 -2.37
N ILE A 95 20.40 13.88 -3.00
CA ILE A 95 19.16 14.58 -2.71
C ILE A 95 18.18 13.55 -2.21
N ILE A 96 17.61 13.76 -1.02
CA ILE A 96 16.67 12.84 -0.37
C ILE A 96 15.27 13.43 -0.46
N CYS A 97 14.33 12.69 -1.05
CA CYS A 97 12.90 12.99 -1.10
C CYS A 97 12.17 11.84 -0.41
N ASP A 98 11.88 12.01 0.87
CA ASP A 98 11.34 10.95 1.71
C ASP A 98 10.18 11.48 2.57
N HIS A 99 9.28 10.62 2.99
CA HIS A 99 8.13 10.95 3.83
C HIS A 99 8.10 10.14 5.13
N HIS A 100 9.02 9.22 5.32
CA HIS A 100 9.13 8.44 6.53
C HIS A 100 9.52 9.31 7.73
N ARG A 101 9.19 8.83 8.93
CA ARG A 101 9.52 9.53 10.17
C ARG A 101 11.05 9.63 10.33
N PRO A 102 11.61 10.83 10.48
CA PRO A 102 13.04 11.02 10.70
C PRO A 102 13.52 10.35 11.99
N SER A 103 14.79 9.98 12.02
CA SER A 103 15.52 9.66 13.26
C SER A 103 16.04 10.94 13.92
N GLU A 104 16.63 10.82 15.12
CA GLU A 104 17.26 11.96 15.80
C GLU A 104 18.35 12.63 14.95
N LYS A 105 19.10 11.82 14.20
CA LYS A 105 20.14 12.31 13.28
C LYS A 105 19.65 12.22 11.85
N ILE A 106 19.70 13.34 11.14
CA ILE A 106 19.35 13.46 9.73
C ILE A 106 20.63 13.36 8.89
N PRO A 107 20.60 12.65 7.74
CA PRO A 107 21.75 12.55 6.84
C PRO A 107 22.20 13.92 6.32
N VAL A 108 23.52 14.16 6.27
CA VAL A 108 24.12 15.36 5.68
C VAL A 108 24.23 15.18 4.17
N ALA A 109 23.15 15.50 3.45
CA ALA A 109 23.04 15.43 2.00
C ALA A 109 23.06 16.83 1.36
N ALA A 110 23.15 16.92 0.02
CA ALA A 110 23.05 18.18 -0.71
C ALA A 110 21.67 18.85 -0.52
N ALA A 111 20.62 18.05 -0.33
CA ALA A 111 19.31 18.50 0.11
C ALA A 111 18.52 17.33 0.72
N VAL A 112 17.69 17.64 1.72
CA VAL A 112 16.77 16.69 2.36
C VAL A 112 15.37 17.29 2.33
N LEU A 113 14.50 16.70 1.54
CA LEU A 113 13.09 17.05 1.45
C LEU A 113 12.29 15.97 2.19
N ASN A 114 11.78 16.33 3.35
CA ASN A 114 10.87 15.48 4.11
C ASN A 114 9.94 16.37 4.94
N PRO A 115 8.63 16.33 4.71
CA PRO A 115 7.67 17.20 5.41
C PRO A 115 7.58 16.92 6.91
N LYS A 116 8.02 15.73 7.37
CA LYS A 116 7.96 15.31 8.78
C LYS A 116 9.20 15.69 9.59
N GLN A 117 10.18 16.40 9.01
CA GLN A 117 11.28 17.00 9.79
C GLN A 117 10.72 18.03 10.79
N THR A 118 11.33 18.11 11.96
CA THR A 118 10.85 18.97 13.06
C THR A 118 10.87 20.47 12.72
N ASP A 119 11.83 20.89 11.92
CA ASP A 119 12.00 22.28 11.46
C ASP A 119 11.30 22.59 10.13
N CYS A 120 10.69 21.59 9.50
CA CYS A 120 10.01 21.75 8.22
C CYS A 120 8.68 22.50 8.38
N LYS A 121 8.54 23.64 7.70
CA LYS A 121 7.33 24.47 7.70
C LYS A 121 6.33 24.11 6.61
N TYR A 122 6.57 23.04 5.85
CA TYR A 122 5.62 22.60 4.83
C TYR A 122 4.29 22.20 5.49
N PRO A 123 3.15 22.78 5.03
CA PRO A 123 1.89 22.67 5.77
C PRO A 123 1.31 21.26 5.79
N TYR A 124 1.48 20.49 4.71
CA TYR A 124 0.93 19.14 4.60
C TYR A 124 2.01 18.07 4.86
N LYS A 125 1.86 17.33 5.95
CA LYS A 125 2.87 16.38 6.45
C LYS A 125 2.73 14.96 5.89
N GLU A 126 1.62 14.65 5.25
CA GLU A 126 1.22 13.28 4.90
C GLU A 126 1.39 12.96 3.41
N LEU A 127 2.27 13.69 2.70
CA LEU A 127 2.61 13.33 1.33
C LEU A 127 3.18 11.90 1.26
N SER A 128 2.89 11.15 0.17
CA SER A 128 3.64 9.93 -0.17
C SER A 128 5.06 10.27 -0.64
N GLY A 129 5.95 9.29 -0.73
CA GLY A 129 7.30 9.48 -1.27
C GLY A 129 7.28 10.03 -2.70
N CYS A 130 6.38 9.51 -3.56
CA CYS A 130 6.14 10.05 -4.90
C CYS A 130 5.63 11.49 -4.83
N GLY A 131 4.76 11.82 -3.88
CA GLY A 131 4.29 13.18 -3.64
C GLY A 131 5.43 14.14 -3.29
N VAL A 132 6.37 13.75 -2.43
CA VAL A 132 7.56 14.57 -2.12
C VAL A 132 8.44 14.75 -3.36
N GLY A 133 8.67 13.67 -4.13
CA GLY A 133 9.38 13.74 -5.42
C GLY A 133 8.70 14.67 -6.42
N PHE A 134 7.38 14.65 -6.51
CA PHE A 134 6.61 15.54 -7.38
C PHE A 134 6.75 17.01 -6.94
N LYS A 135 6.77 17.30 -5.64
CA LYS A 135 7.02 18.68 -5.15
C LYS A 135 8.41 19.18 -5.54
N LEU A 136 9.42 18.30 -5.58
CA LEU A 136 10.74 18.66 -6.12
C LEU A 136 10.67 19.01 -7.62
N ILE A 137 9.97 18.21 -8.42
CA ILE A 137 9.72 18.47 -9.85
C ILE A 137 8.98 19.79 -10.02
N GLN A 138 7.91 20.02 -9.27
CA GLN A 138 7.11 21.25 -9.31
C GLN A 138 7.98 22.49 -9.00
N ALA A 139 8.80 22.43 -7.94
CA ALA A 139 9.70 23.53 -7.59
C ALA A 139 10.78 23.76 -8.66
N TYR A 140 11.28 22.69 -9.30
CA TYR A 140 12.22 22.80 -10.41
C TYR A 140 11.56 23.50 -11.62
N CYS A 141 10.34 23.09 -11.98
CA CYS A 141 9.59 23.69 -13.10
C CYS A 141 9.30 25.16 -12.83
N GLN A 142 8.83 25.50 -11.64
CA GLN A 142 8.51 26.85 -11.24
C GLN A 142 9.74 27.78 -11.34
N LYS A 143 10.89 27.30 -10.84
CA LYS A 143 12.15 28.05 -10.91
C LYS A 143 12.63 28.26 -12.36
N ASN A 144 12.44 27.27 -13.23
CA ASN A 144 12.89 27.31 -14.64
C ASN A 144 11.81 27.76 -15.60
N LYS A 145 10.68 28.32 -15.10
CA LYS A 145 9.54 28.82 -15.91
C LYS A 145 8.95 27.78 -16.86
N ILE A 146 8.96 26.51 -16.44
CA ILE A 146 8.35 25.39 -17.15
C ILE A 146 6.87 25.34 -16.74
N SER A 147 5.95 25.28 -17.72
CA SER A 147 4.51 25.21 -17.45
C SER A 147 4.15 23.96 -16.62
N PHE A 148 3.20 24.12 -15.70
CA PHE A 148 2.65 23.01 -14.91
C PHE A 148 2.05 21.91 -15.79
N ASP A 149 1.49 22.26 -16.94
CA ASP A 149 0.90 21.30 -17.89
C ASP A 149 1.87 20.22 -18.33
N GLN A 150 3.19 20.52 -18.34
CA GLN A 150 4.22 19.55 -18.71
C GLN A 150 4.46 18.46 -17.65
N ILE A 151 3.89 18.62 -16.46
CA ILE A 151 4.04 17.65 -15.35
C ILE A 151 2.72 17.03 -14.92
N VAL A 152 1.60 17.46 -15.49
CA VAL A 152 0.27 16.88 -15.24
C VAL A 152 0.22 15.39 -15.59
N GLU A 153 0.96 14.98 -16.61
CA GLU A 153 1.06 13.57 -17.03
C GLU A 153 1.54 12.60 -15.92
N TYR A 154 2.25 13.11 -14.89
CA TYR A 154 2.74 12.30 -13.79
C TYR A 154 1.73 12.08 -12.67
N LEU A 155 0.57 12.75 -12.72
CA LEU A 155 -0.47 12.62 -11.71
C LEU A 155 -1.07 11.21 -11.67
N ASP A 156 -1.01 10.45 -12.77
CA ASP A 156 -1.42 9.06 -12.81
C ASP A 156 -0.56 8.18 -11.88
N LEU A 157 0.76 8.38 -11.85
CA LEU A 157 1.68 7.69 -10.93
C LEU A 157 1.45 8.13 -9.48
N LEU A 158 1.18 9.42 -9.25
CA LEU A 158 0.86 9.91 -7.92
C LEU A 158 -0.41 9.30 -7.36
N ALA A 159 -1.47 9.15 -8.16
CA ALA A 159 -2.71 8.53 -7.70
C ALA A 159 -2.49 7.09 -7.25
N ILE A 160 -1.65 6.33 -7.97
CA ILE A 160 -1.31 4.95 -7.61
C ILE A 160 -0.48 4.92 -6.33
N SER A 161 0.56 5.76 -6.24
CA SER A 161 1.40 5.90 -5.05
C SER A 161 0.58 6.20 -3.80
N VAL A 162 -0.21 7.29 -3.83
CA VAL A 162 -1.06 7.73 -2.72
C VAL A 162 -2.01 6.62 -2.25
N GLY A 163 -2.60 5.88 -3.21
CA GLY A 163 -3.49 4.78 -2.87
C GLY A 163 -2.75 3.58 -2.29
N ALA A 164 -1.62 3.20 -2.86
CA ALA A 164 -0.90 1.98 -2.48
C ALA A 164 -0.11 2.11 -1.17
N ASP A 165 0.41 3.29 -0.87
CA ASP A 165 1.13 3.57 0.38
C ASP A 165 0.21 3.83 1.58
N ILE A 166 -1.11 3.81 1.36
CA ILE A 166 -2.13 3.97 2.42
C ILE A 166 -1.98 5.30 3.18
N VAL A 167 -1.41 6.32 2.54
CA VAL A 167 -1.38 7.67 3.11
C VAL A 167 -2.77 8.31 3.13
N PRO A 168 -3.03 9.28 4.03
CA PRO A 168 -4.33 9.95 4.10
C PRO A 168 -4.77 10.57 2.77
N ILE A 169 -5.99 10.25 2.33
CA ILE A 169 -6.65 10.86 1.16
C ILE A 169 -7.27 12.21 1.57
N THR A 170 -6.43 13.11 2.04
CA THR A 170 -6.79 14.47 2.47
C THR A 170 -5.84 15.48 1.84
N GLY A 171 -6.11 16.76 1.96
CA GLY A 171 -5.22 17.82 1.50
C GLY A 171 -4.69 17.58 0.08
N GLU A 172 -3.36 17.70 -0.11
CA GLU A 172 -2.73 17.53 -1.42
C GLU A 172 -2.82 16.10 -1.96
N ASN A 173 -2.77 15.08 -1.12
CA ASN A 173 -2.95 13.69 -1.56
C ASN A 173 -4.31 13.46 -2.21
N ARG A 174 -5.38 14.08 -1.67
CA ARG A 174 -6.70 14.00 -2.29
C ARG A 174 -6.73 14.69 -3.65
N VAL A 175 -6.07 15.85 -3.79
CA VAL A 175 -5.94 16.54 -5.07
C VAL A 175 -5.18 15.67 -6.08
N PHE A 176 -4.06 15.08 -5.69
CA PHE A 176 -3.29 14.17 -6.55
C PHE A 176 -4.08 12.94 -6.96
N ALA A 177 -4.76 12.30 -6.02
CA ALA A 177 -5.60 11.13 -6.29
C ALA A 177 -6.76 11.48 -7.23
N PHE A 178 -7.43 12.63 -7.03
CA PHE A 178 -8.55 13.06 -7.86
C PHE A 178 -8.13 13.32 -9.31
N TYR A 179 -7.12 14.18 -9.53
CA TYR A 179 -6.67 14.51 -10.87
C TYR A 179 -5.90 13.37 -11.53
N GLY A 180 -5.17 12.58 -10.75
CA GLY A 180 -4.50 11.39 -11.25
C GLY A 180 -5.48 10.30 -11.71
N LEU A 181 -6.57 10.06 -10.98
CA LEU A 181 -7.66 9.19 -11.43
C LEU A 181 -8.35 9.72 -12.68
N LYS A 182 -8.52 11.03 -12.79
CA LYS A 182 -9.03 11.66 -14.02
C LYS A 182 -8.10 11.37 -15.19
N GLN A 183 -6.78 11.53 -15.00
CA GLN A 183 -5.76 11.21 -16.01
C GLN A 183 -5.80 9.72 -16.39
N ILE A 184 -5.85 8.81 -15.41
CA ILE A 184 -5.96 7.35 -15.63
C ILE A 184 -7.19 7.00 -16.48
N ASN A 185 -8.31 7.65 -16.22
CA ASN A 185 -9.56 7.38 -16.94
C ASN A 185 -9.60 8.00 -18.35
N LEU A 186 -8.91 9.11 -18.58
CA LEU A 186 -8.88 9.80 -19.87
C LEU A 186 -7.76 9.25 -20.77
N SER A 187 -6.52 9.33 -20.31
CA SER A 187 -5.32 9.03 -21.09
C SER A 187 -4.20 8.56 -20.17
N PRO A 188 -4.25 7.31 -19.68
CA PRO A 188 -3.17 6.74 -18.87
C PRO A 188 -1.91 6.60 -19.72
N ARG A 189 -0.73 6.63 -19.07
CA ARG A 189 0.53 6.24 -19.73
C ARG A 189 0.46 4.81 -20.23
N ILE A 190 1.21 4.47 -21.28
CA ILE A 190 1.16 3.15 -21.94
C ILE A 190 1.38 2.00 -20.97
N GLY A 191 2.44 2.08 -20.12
CA GLY A 191 2.72 1.02 -19.16
C GLY A 191 1.58 0.81 -18.15
N LEU A 192 0.92 1.88 -17.72
CA LEU A 192 -0.24 1.78 -16.84
C LEU A 192 -1.48 1.27 -17.58
N GLN A 193 -1.67 1.66 -18.83
CA GLN A 193 -2.78 1.18 -19.66
C GLN A 193 -2.76 -0.34 -19.77
N VAL A 194 -1.62 -0.96 -20.09
CA VAL A 194 -1.52 -2.41 -20.21
C VAL A 194 -1.74 -3.15 -18.89
N LEU A 195 -1.31 -2.57 -17.75
CA LEU A 195 -1.58 -3.12 -16.42
C LEU A 195 -3.08 -3.07 -16.08
N ILE A 196 -3.76 -2.00 -16.45
CA ILE A 196 -5.22 -1.81 -16.24
C ILE A 196 -6.04 -2.74 -17.15
N GLU A 197 -5.65 -2.90 -18.40
CA GLU A 197 -6.29 -3.84 -19.34
C GLU A 197 -6.29 -5.27 -18.78
N GLY A 198 -5.21 -5.67 -18.09
CA GLY A 198 -5.10 -6.95 -17.38
C GLY A 198 -6.10 -7.12 -16.22
N LEU A 199 -6.80 -6.07 -15.78
CA LEU A 199 -7.85 -6.19 -14.74
C LEU A 199 -9.16 -6.77 -15.28
N GLY A 200 -9.40 -6.74 -16.58
CA GLY A 200 -10.69 -7.15 -17.19
C GLY A 200 -11.88 -6.27 -16.81
N LYS A 201 -11.64 -5.11 -16.22
CA LYS A 201 -12.67 -4.16 -15.77
C LYS A 201 -12.82 -3.00 -16.78
N LYS A 202 -14.06 -2.53 -16.95
CA LYS A 202 -14.37 -1.35 -17.79
C LYS A 202 -14.28 -0.05 -16.98
N LYS A 203 -13.97 1.06 -17.68
CA LYS A 203 -14.02 2.42 -17.11
C LYS A 203 -15.43 2.76 -16.56
N PRO A 204 -15.56 3.62 -15.56
CA PRO A 204 -14.48 4.36 -14.91
C PRO A 204 -13.75 3.54 -13.82
N PHE A 205 -12.44 3.76 -13.73
CA PHE A 205 -11.63 3.16 -12.67
C PHE A 205 -11.63 4.06 -11.42
N SER A 206 -11.67 3.43 -10.26
CA SER A 206 -11.58 4.05 -8.94
C SER A 206 -10.18 3.91 -8.34
N ILE A 207 -9.93 4.61 -7.23
CA ILE A 207 -8.68 4.42 -6.46
C ILE A 207 -8.57 2.97 -5.94
N SER A 208 -9.69 2.34 -5.56
CA SER A 208 -9.72 0.94 -5.13
C SER A 208 -9.27 -0.02 -6.23
N ASP A 209 -9.60 0.27 -7.51
CA ASP A 209 -9.11 -0.55 -8.63
C ASP A 209 -7.59 -0.44 -8.78
N MET A 210 -7.02 0.72 -8.46
CA MET A 210 -5.56 0.90 -8.45
C MET A 210 -4.93 0.15 -7.28
N ILE A 211 -5.48 0.29 -6.06
CA ILE A 211 -4.96 -0.33 -4.84
C ILE A 211 -5.04 -1.86 -4.89
N PHE A 212 -6.16 -2.41 -5.32
CA PHE A 212 -6.41 -3.87 -5.28
C PHE A 212 -6.14 -4.57 -6.62
N GLY A 213 -6.07 -3.82 -7.70
CA GLY A 213 -5.79 -4.33 -9.02
C GLY A 213 -4.35 -4.09 -9.48
N VAL A 214 -3.95 -2.84 -9.64
CA VAL A 214 -2.64 -2.47 -10.21
C VAL A 214 -1.51 -2.61 -9.19
N ALA A 215 -1.67 -2.07 -7.98
CA ALA A 215 -0.63 -2.05 -6.96
C ALA A 215 -0.12 -3.45 -6.55
N PRO A 216 -0.97 -4.49 -6.39
CA PRO A 216 -0.49 -5.84 -6.10
C PRO A 216 0.39 -6.44 -7.21
N ARG A 217 0.16 -6.08 -8.47
CA ARG A 217 0.97 -6.49 -9.63
C ARG A 217 2.36 -5.87 -9.54
N ILE A 218 2.43 -4.55 -9.37
CA ILE A 218 3.69 -3.82 -9.18
C ILE A 218 4.48 -4.38 -7.98
N ASN A 219 3.81 -4.56 -6.83
CA ASN A 219 4.43 -5.11 -5.62
C ASN A 219 4.91 -6.57 -5.78
N ALA A 220 4.27 -7.36 -6.65
CA ALA A 220 4.65 -8.76 -6.86
C ALA A 220 6.05 -8.87 -7.47
N ALA A 221 6.45 -7.94 -8.34
CA ALA A 221 7.79 -7.89 -8.90
C ALA A 221 8.87 -7.86 -7.80
N GLY A 222 8.74 -6.96 -6.81
CA GLY A 222 9.68 -6.86 -5.69
C GLY A 222 9.56 -7.97 -4.63
N ARG A 223 8.45 -8.75 -4.64
CA ARG A 223 8.23 -9.84 -3.68
C ARG A 223 8.72 -11.20 -4.19
N ILE A 224 8.73 -11.41 -5.49
CA ILE A 224 9.08 -12.71 -6.11
C ILE A 224 10.45 -12.64 -6.78
N GLN A 225 10.80 -11.53 -7.41
CA GLN A 225 12.06 -11.31 -8.11
C GLN A 225 12.65 -9.95 -7.78
N HIS A 226 12.91 -9.11 -8.78
CA HIS A 226 13.49 -7.78 -8.65
C HIS A 226 12.52 -6.71 -9.15
N ALA A 227 12.32 -5.65 -8.36
CA ALA A 227 11.34 -4.60 -8.64
C ALA A 227 11.65 -3.73 -9.88
N ASN A 228 12.81 -3.88 -10.53
CA ASN A 228 13.13 -3.18 -11.78
C ASN A 228 12.06 -3.38 -12.85
N LYS A 229 11.44 -4.58 -12.93
CA LYS A 229 10.36 -4.87 -13.88
C LYS A 229 9.16 -3.94 -13.70
N ALA A 230 8.87 -3.53 -12.47
CA ALA A 230 7.81 -2.56 -12.20
C ALA A 230 8.15 -1.18 -12.79
N VAL A 231 9.40 -0.74 -12.66
CA VAL A 231 9.83 0.53 -13.27
C VAL A 231 9.85 0.41 -14.79
N GLU A 232 10.38 -0.69 -15.35
CA GLU A 232 10.44 -0.94 -16.80
C GLU A 232 9.06 -0.76 -17.46
N VAL A 233 8.01 -1.41 -16.92
CA VAL A 233 6.66 -1.27 -17.49
C VAL A 233 6.14 0.16 -17.35
N LEU A 234 6.39 0.85 -16.22
CA LEU A 234 5.85 2.19 -15.98
C LEU A 234 6.50 3.29 -16.85
N VAL A 235 7.74 3.06 -17.33
CA VAL A 235 8.47 4.02 -18.17
C VAL A 235 8.41 3.70 -19.66
N GLU A 236 7.89 2.52 -20.04
CA GLU A 236 7.84 2.07 -21.41
C GLU A 236 6.84 2.87 -22.24
N GLN A 237 7.21 3.20 -23.46
CA GLN A 237 6.42 3.97 -24.42
C GLN A 237 5.94 3.16 -25.63
N ASP A 238 6.54 2.00 -25.87
CA ASP A 238 6.05 1.04 -26.85
C ASP A 238 5.00 0.12 -26.23
N TYR A 239 3.81 0.10 -26.80
CA TYR A 239 2.68 -0.68 -26.28
C TYR A 239 2.96 -2.20 -26.29
N ASN A 240 3.60 -2.73 -27.34
CA ASN A 240 3.85 -4.16 -27.46
C ASN A 240 4.89 -4.59 -26.43
N LEU A 241 5.95 -3.81 -26.25
CA LEU A 241 6.97 -4.09 -25.24
C LEU A 241 6.41 -3.94 -23.81
N ALA A 242 5.62 -2.91 -23.56
CA ALA A 242 4.92 -2.75 -22.27
C ALA A 242 4.02 -3.95 -21.96
N LYS A 243 3.35 -4.51 -22.96
CA LYS A 243 2.51 -5.71 -22.82
C LYS A 243 3.33 -6.96 -22.46
N VAL A 244 4.53 -7.09 -22.99
CA VAL A 244 5.46 -8.17 -22.60
C VAL A 244 5.83 -8.03 -21.12
N PHE A 245 6.25 -6.84 -20.68
CA PHE A 245 6.60 -6.59 -19.28
C PHE A 245 5.40 -6.78 -18.34
N ALA A 246 4.20 -6.32 -18.73
CA ALA A 246 3.00 -6.51 -17.95
C ALA A 246 2.64 -8.00 -17.78
N LYS A 247 2.87 -8.83 -18.80
CA LYS A 247 2.67 -10.29 -18.72
C LYS A 247 3.62 -10.92 -17.72
N GLU A 248 4.90 -10.57 -17.73
CA GLU A 248 5.87 -11.06 -16.75
C GLU A 248 5.46 -10.70 -15.31
N ILE A 249 4.97 -9.46 -15.12
CA ILE A 249 4.45 -9.00 -13.81
C ILE A 249 3.20 -9.80 -13.39
N GLU A 250 2.28 -10.08 -14.31
CA GLU A 250 1.09 -10.88 -14.03
C GLU A 250 1.44 -12.31 -13.62
N GLU A 251 2.41 -12.93 -14.29
CA GLU A 251 2.91 -14.26 -13.92
C GLU A 251 3.48 -14.27 -12.49
N GLN A 252 4.26 -13.25 -12.13
CA GLN A 252 4.77 -13.09 -10.77
C GLN A 252 3.66 -12.87 -9.74
N ASN A 253 2.64 -12.08 -10.09
CA ASN A 253 1.49 -11.84 -9.23
C ASN A 253 0.65 -13.11 -9.02
N ASN A 254 0.48 -13.93 -10.06
CA ASN A 254 -0.22 -15.22 -9.95
C ASN A 254 0.56 -16.19 -9.06
N ARG A 255 1.88 -16.30 -9.24
CA ARG A 255 2.73 -17.10 -8.36
C ARG A 255 2.66 -16.60 -6.91
N ARG A 256 2.65 -15.29 -6.69
CA ARG A 256 2.48 -14.71 -5.35
C ARG A 256 1.11 -15.12 -4.75
N LYS A 257 0.00 -15.07 -5.53
CA LYS A 257 -1.33 -15.47 -5.08
C LYS A 257 -1.38 -16.95 -4.70
N GLU A 258 -0.80 -17.83 -5.52
CA GLU A 258 -0.72 -19.27 -5.24
C GLU A 258 0.04 -19.55 -3.93
N LEU A 259 1.21 -18.93 -3.76
CA LEU A 259 1.99 -19.04 -2.53
C LEU A 259 1.22 -18.55 -1.31
N ASP A 260 0.56 -17.40 -1.43
CA ASP A 260 -0.25 -16.78 -0.38
C ASP A 260 -1.43 -17.69 0.03
N GLN A 261 -2.19 -18.21 -0.93
CA GLN A 261 -3.31 -19.12 -0.66
C GLN A 261 -2.83 -20.43 0.00
N LYS A 262 -1.76 -21.04 -0.53
CA LYS A 262 -1.18 -22.27 0.03
C LYS A 262 -0.72 -22.05 1.48
N ILE A 263 0.09 -21.03 1.71
CA ILE A 263 0.62 -20.75 3.05
C ILE A 263 -0.48 -20.35 4.03
N THR A 264 -1.49 -19.59 3.58
CA THR A 264 -2.64 -19.24 4.43
C THR A 264 -3.39 -20.49 4.88
N LYS A 265 -3.64 -21.46 3.95
CA LYS A 265 -4.30 -22.71 4.29
C LYS A 265 -3.51 -23.52 5.32
N GLU A 266 -2.21 -23.69 5.08
CA GLU A 266 -1.31 -24.38 6.04
C GLU A 266 -1.28 -23.68 7.41
N ALA A 267 -1.23 -22.35 7.41
CA ALA A 267 -1.18 -21.54 8.61
C ALA A 267 -2.47 -21.65 9.44
N VAL A 268 -3.64 -21.70 8.80
CA VAL A 268 -4.94 -21.88 9.48
C VAL A 268 -4.99 -23.20 10.25
N GLU A 269 -4.45 -24.29 9.70
CA GLU A 269 -4.41 -25.61 10.35
C GLU A 269 -3.51 -25.62 11.62
N MET A 270 -2.58 -24.66 11.75
CA MET A 270 -1.67 -24.53 12.89
C MET A 270 -2.19 -23.60 13.99
N ILE A 271 -3.35 -22.98 13.82
CA ILE A 271 -3.84 -21.95 14.75
C ILE A 271 -4.42 -22.60 16.01
N ASP A 272 -3.88 -22.21 17.17
CA ASP A 272 -4.48 -22.49 18.48
C ASP A 272 -5.53 -21.44 18.82
N GLN A 273 -6.79 -21.85 18.85
CA GLN A 273 -7.93 -20.94 19.09
C GLN A 273 -8.01 -20.40 20.52
N ASN A 274 -7.32 -21.03 21.48
CA ASN A 274 -7.36 -20.64 22.89
C ASN A 274 -6.38 -19.50 23.23
N LYS A 275 -5.58 -19.04 22.28
CA LYS A 275 -4.59 -17.96 22.48
C LYS A 275 -5.10 -16.59 22.05
N ASN A 276 -4.61 -15.54 22.71
CA ASN A 276 -4.89 -14.14 22.36
C ASN A 276 -3.97 -13.58 21.27
N SER A 277 -2.96 -14.34 20.86
CA SER A 277 -2.06 -14.01 19.75
C SER A 277 -1.87 -15.19 18.82
N THR A 278 -1.38 -14.94 17.62
CA THR A 278 -0.98 -15.98 16.65
C THR A 278 0.48 -15.78 16.30
N VAL A 279 1.33 -16.78 16.57
CA VAL A 279 2.73 -16.78 16.14
C VAL A 279 3.01 -18.11 15.46
N LEU A 280 3.27 -18.05 14.15
CA LEU A 280 3.47 -19.25 13.32
C LEU A 280 4.77 -19.17 12.54
N PHE A 281 5.38 -20.31 12.25
CA PHE A 281 6.60 -20.37 11.44
C PHE A 281 6.71 -21.67 10.65
N SER A 282 7.40 -21.60 9.50
CA SER A 282 7.78 -22.78 8.72
C SER A 282 9.00 -22.48 7.84
N ASP A 283 9.81 -23.49 7.59
CA ASP A 283 10.92 -23.47 6.62
C ASP A 283 10.45 -23.55 5.16
N LYS A 284 9.20 -23.99 4.95
CA LYS A 284 8.58 -24.09 3.61
C LYS A 284 7.97 -22.77 3.15
N TRP A 285 7.82 -21.80 4.02
CA TRP A 285 7.11 -20.55 3.70
C TRP A 285 8.02 -19.50 3.10
N HIS A 286 7.53 -18.84 2.04
CA HIS A 286 8.29 -17.82 1.33
C HIS A 286 8.21 -16.48 2.06
N LYS A 287 9.37 -15.91 2.44
CA LYS A 287 9.44 -14.67 3.22
C LYS A 287 8.76 -13.45 2.56
N GLY A 288 8.59 -13.45 1.23
CA GLY A 288 7.94 -12.37 0.48
C GLY A 288 6.43 -12.28 0.69
N VAL A 289 5.79 -13.33 1.21
CA VAL A 289 4.32 -13.39 1.37
C VAL A 289 3.85 -13.52 2.82
N VAL A 290 4.73 -13.84 3.78
CA VAL A 290 4.32 -14.02 5.20
C VAL A 290 3.59 -12.81 5.78
N GLY A 291 3.89 -11.59 5.33
CA GLY A 291 3.17 -10.39 5.76
C GLY A 291 1.74 -10.30 5.20
N ILE A 292 1.48 -10.88 4.03
CA ILE A 292 0.14 -10.97 3.45
C ILE A 292 -0.65 -12.03 4.21
N VAL A 293 -0.03 -13.17 4.47
CA VAL A 293 -0.62 -14.25 5.29
C VAL A 293 -1.00 -13.75 6.68
N ALA A 294 -0.10 -13.00 7.35
CA ALA A 294 -0.40 -12.41 8.66
C ALA A 294 -1.65 -11.50 8.61
N SER A 295 -1.80 -10.67 7.55
CA SER A 295 -2.99 -9.84 7.38
C SER A 295 -4.26 -10.66 7.19
N ARG A 296 -4.24 -11.72 6.36
CA ARG A 296 -5.40 -12.61 6.14
C ARG A 296 -5.81 -13.37 7.40
N LEU A 297 -4.84 -13.80 8.20
CA LEU A 297 -5.15 -14.48 9.46
C LEU A 297 -5.86 -13.55 10.46
N ILE A 298 -5.52 -12.26 10.48
CA ILE A 298 -6.25 -11.27 11.29
C ILE A 298 -7.70 -11.10 10.82
N GLU A 299 -7.96 -11.11 9.52
CA GLU A 299 -9.33 -11.00 9.00
C GLU A 299 -10.23 -12.14 9.51
N SER A 300 -9.65 -13.34 9.71
CA SER A 300 -10.40 -14.52 10.17
C SER A 300 -10.41 -14.70 11.68
N TYR A 301 -9.32 -14.35 12.38
CA TYR A 301 -9.12 -14.67 13.80
C TYR A 301 -8.93 -13.45 14.70
N TYR A 302 -9.01 -12.27 14.17
CA TYR A 302 -8.98 -10.94 14.80
C TYR A 302 -8.12 -10.83 16.07
N ARG A 303 -6.84 -11.12 15.96
CA ARG A 303 -5.84 -11.01 17.05
C ARG A 303 -4.45 -10.69 16.52
N PRO A 304 -3.55 -10.10 17.33
CA PRO A 304 -2.17 -9.80 16.91
C PRO A 304 -1.49 -11.05 16.36
N THR A 305 -0.96 -10.94 15.14
CA THR A 305 -0.46 -12.09 14.38
C THR A 305 0.95 -11.84 13.86
N ILE A 306 1.84 -12.83 14.07
CA ILE A 306 3.20 -12.85 13.54
C ILE A 306 3.40 -14.14 12.74
N VAL A 307 3.87 -14.02 11.52
CA VAL A 307 4.18 -15.15 10.63
C VAL A 307 5.63 -15.08 10.21
N PHE A 308 6.38 -16.16 10.43
CA PHE A 308 7.79 -16.26 10.11
C PHE A 308 8.05 -17.25 8.98
N SER A 309 9.05 -16.91 8.15
CA SER A 309 9.73 -17.82 7.24
C SER A 309 11.11 -18.17 7.83
N GLU A 310 11.44 -19.44 7.90
CA GLU A 310 12.74 -19.92 8.37
C GLU A 310 13.71 -20.15 7.19
N LYS A 311 14.95 -19.73 7.36
CA LYS A 311 16.05 -20.11 6.46
C LYS A 311 17.36 -20.17 7.26
N ASN A 312 18.07 -21.31 7.19
CA ASN A 312 19.39 -21.51 7.82
C ASN A 312 19.40 -21.19 9.32
N GLY A 313 18.37 -21.59 10.06
CA GLY A 313 18.27 -21.37 11.52
C GLY A 313 17.89 -19.93 11.92
N ILE A 314 17.58 -19.07 10.97
CA ILE A 314 17.10 -17.70 11.18
C ILE A 314 15.65 -17.59 10.70
N LEU A 315 14.79 -17.07 11.56
CA LEU A 315 13.41 -16.76 11.21
C LEU A 315 13.27 -15.26 10.92
N THR A 316 12.71 -14.95 9.77
CA THR A 316 12.34 -13.57 9.39
C THR A 316 10.84 -13.50 9.36
N GLY A 317 10.25 -12.62 10.17
CA GLY A 317 8.81 -12.53 10.38
C GLY A 317 8.22 -11.19 10.00
N SER A 318 6.92 -11.23 9.78
CA SER A 318 6.10 -10.05 9.63
C SER A 318 4.94 -10.09 10.61
N ALA A 319 4.79 -9.02 11.37
CA ALA A 319 3.76 -8.84 12.36
C ALA A 319 2.66 -7.93 11.84
N ARG A 320 1.42 -8.22 12.20
CA ARG A 320 0.24 -7.40 11.93
C ARG A 320 -0.60 -7.30 13.21
N SER A 321 -1.27 -6.18 13.39
CA SER A 321 -2.08 -5.91 14.58
C SER A 321 -3.55 -5.73 14.28
N VAL A 322 -4.37 -5.93 15.30
CA VAL A 322 -5.78 -5.53 15.30
C VAL A 322 -5.92 -4.04 15.65
N HIS A 323 -7.11 -3.50 15.46
CA HIS A 323 -7.40 -2.08 15.71
C HIS A 323 -6.98 -1.68 17.15
N ASP A 324 -6.29 -0.56 17.25
CA ASP A 324 -5.79 0.07 18.49
C ASP A 324 -4.77 -0.70 19.32
N PHE A 325 -4.45 -1.95 19.03
CA PHE A 325 -3.38 -2.66 19.70
C PHE A 325 -2.00 -2.29 19.13
N ASP A 326 -1.05 -1.93 19.97
CA ASP A 326 0.32 -1.59 19.55
C ASP A 326 1.23 -2.83 19.54
N ILE A 327 1.32 -3.50 18.37
CA ILE A 327 2.14 -4.70 18.22
C ILE A 327 3.64 -4.38 18.29
N TYR A 328 4.07 -3.17 17.91
CA TYR A 328 5.47 -2.78 18.02
C TYR A 328 5.90 -2.71 19.49
N ASN A 329 5.07 -2.12 20.35
CA ASN A 329 5.33 -2.09 21.79
C ASN A 329 5.32 -3.48 22.40
N ALA A 330 4.39 -4.37 22.01
CA ALA A 330 4.37 -5.76 22.46
C ALA A 330 5.65 -6.52 22.05
N ILE A 331 6.13 -6.36 20.81
CA ILE A 331 7.38 -6.94 20.31
C ILE A 331 8.57 -6.38 21.07
N SER A 332 8.60 -5.08 21.37
CA SER A 332 9.72 -4.44 22.08
C SER A 332 9.94 -5.03 23.49
N LYS A 333 8.87 -5.46 24.16
CA LYS A 333 8.96 -6.17 25.46
C LYS A 333 9.56 -7.58 25.35
N CYS A 334 9.71 -8.10 24.13
CA CYS A 334 10.35 -9.37 23.81
C CYS A 334 11.71 -9.19 23.11
N SER A 335 12.23 -7.95 23.04
CA SER A 335 13.40 -7.57 22.23
C SER A 335 14.66 -8.35 22.54
N TYR A 336 14.88 -8.79 23.79
CA TYR A 336 16.05 -9.56 24.21
C TYR A 336 16.15 -10.95 23.56
N LEU A 337 15.07 -11.46 22.96
CA LEU A 337 15.03 -12.72 22.20
C LEU A 337 15.29 -12.50 20.69
N LEU A 338 15.26 -11.26 20.22
CA LEU A 338 15.30 -10.89 18.81
C LEU A 338 16.71 -10.47 18.38
N GLU A 339 17.05 -10.73 17.12
CA GLU A 339 18.26 -10.19 16.47
C GLU A 339 18.02 -8.77 15.96
N LYS A 340 16.82 -8.54 15.37
CA LYS A 340 16.38 -7.23 14.82
C LYS A 340 14.87 -7.13 14.89
N TYR A 341 14.37 -5.93 15.10
CA TYR A 341 12.96 -5.61 14.89
C TYR A 341 12.78 -4.13 14.53
N GLY A 342 11.67 -3.81 13.88
CA GLY A 342 11.31 -2.45 13.50
C GLY A 342 9.91 -2.40 12.92
N GLY A 343 9.29 -1.24 12.97
CA GLY A 343 7.93 -1.05 12.46
C GLY A 343 7.17 0.05 13.20
N HIS A 344 5.88 -0.11 13.24
CA HIS A 344 4.91 0.83 13.80
C HIS A 344 3.78 0.09 14.52
N LYS A 345 2.84 0.84 15.12
CA LYS A 345 1.70 0.32 15.90
C LYS A 345 0.99 -0.88 15.25
N TYR A 346 0.78 -0.88 13.93
CA TYR A 346 -0.04 -1.88 13.23
C TYR A 346 0.74 -2.92 12.42
N ALA A 347 2.03 -2.69 12.18
CA ALA A 347 2.86 -3.60 11.41
C ALA A 347 4.32 -3.51 11.82
N ALA A 348 4.98 -4.66 11.94
CA ALA A 348 6.40 -4.73 12.24
C ALA A 348 7.08 -5.87 11.49
N GLY A 349 8.38 -5.72 11.26
CA GLY A 349 9.27 -6.76 10.80
C GLY A 349 10.22 -7.19 11.92
N LEU A 350 10.55 -8.48 12.02
CA LEU A 350 11.44 -8.96 13.06
C LEU A 350 12.24 -10.18 12.59
N THR A 351 13.39 -10.37 13.23
CA THR A 351 14.30 -11.50 12.95
C THR A 351 14.69 -12.14 14.27
N ILE A 352 14.67 -13.48 14.33
CA ILE A 352 14.94 -14.25 15.53
C ILE A 352 15.70 -15.54 15.16
N LYS A 353 16.59 -16.00 16.04
CA LYS A 353 17.21 -17.33 15.94
C LYS A 353 16.20 -18.42 16.23
N LYS A 354 16.22 -19.53 15.48
CA LYS A 354 15.30 -20.66 15.66
C LYS A 354 15.27 -21.18 17.09
N LYS A 355 16.41 -21.24 17.76
CA LYS A 355 16.50 -21.70 19.15
C LYS A 355 15.68 -20.90 20.16
N ASN A 356 15.35 -19.64 19.84
CA ASN A 356 14.62 -18.73 20.73
C ASN A 356 13.11 -18.69 20.42
N ILE A 357 12.63 -19.36 19.35
CA ILE A 357 11.27 -19.13 18.84
C ILE A 357 10.19 -19.53 19.84
N TYR A 358 10.34 -20.66 20.52
CA TYR A 358 9.34 -21.14 21.48
C TYR A 358 9.26 -20.21 22.70
N LEU A 359 10.41 -19.76 23.23
CA LEU A 359 10.46 -18.77 24.30
C LEU A 359 9.80 -17.44 23.87
N PHE A 360 9.99 -17.05 22.63
CA PHE A 360 9.35 -15.86 22.08
C PHE A 360 7.83 -16.02 21.98
N ILE A 361 7.34 -17.18 21.51
CA ILE A 361 5.90 -17.49 21.42
C ILE A 361 5.24 -17.34 22.78
N ASP A 362 5.80 -17.98 23.81
CA ASP A 362 5.24 -17.96 25.17
C ASP A 362 5.30 -16.55 25.78
N LYS A 363 6.41 -15.84 25.59
CA LYS A 363 6.55 -14.48 26.11
C LYS A 363 5.63 -13.50 25.40
N PHE A 364 5.51 -13.60 24.07
CA PHE A 364 4.64 -12.72 23.26
C PHE A 364 3.17 -12.95 23.62
N GLU A 365 2.73 -14.20 23.73
CA GLU A 365 1.38 -14.54 24.20
C GLU A 365 1.09 -13.93 25.56
N LYS A 366 2.01 -14.07 26.52
CA LYS A 366 1.86 -13.47 27.85
C LYS A 366 1.71 -11.94 27.76
N VAL A 367 2.58 -11.27 27.00
CA VAL A 367 2.52 -9.82 26.82
C VAL A 367 1.19 -9.39 26.18
N VAL A 368 0.73 -10.11 25.15
CA VAL A 368 -0.55 -9.79 24.50
C VAL A 368 -1.71 -10.00 25.47
N SER A 369 -1.76 -11.15 26.16
CA SER A 369 -2.84 -11.45 27.11
C SER A 369 -2.94 -10.45 28.25
N GLU A 370 -1.81 -9.90 28.71
CA GLU A 370 -1.76 -8.90 29.77
C GLU A 370 -2.10 -7.47 29.29
N THR A 371 -2.01 -7.20 27.98
CA THR A 371 -2.11 -5.83 27.46
C THR A 371 -3.27 -5.57 26.50
N ILE A 372 -3.83 -6.63 25.88
CA ILE A 372 -4.98 -6.49 24.98
C ILE A 372 -6.26 -6.28 25.76
N SER A 373 -7.02 -5.24 25.44
CA SER A 373 -8.33 -5.00 26.06
C SER A 373 -9.43 -5.84 25.39
N LYS A 374 -10.55 -6.06 26.08
CA LYS A 374 -11.74 -6.72 25.50
C LYS A 374 -12.23 -6.02 24.24
N ASP A 375 -12.16 -4.69 24.23
CA ASP A 375 -12.53 -3.86 23.10
C ASP A 375 -11.68 -4.06 21.85
N GLN A 376 -10.43 -4.50 22.01
CA GLN A 376 -9.49 -4.79 20.94
C GLN A 376 -9.59 -6.24 20.44
N GLN A 377 -10.38 -7.08 21.09
CA GLN A 377 -10.59 -8.49 20.71
C GLN A 377 -11.78 -8.70 19.75
N SER A 378 -12.54 -7.65 19.46
CA SER A 378 -13.69 -7.73 18.55
C SER A 378 -13.59 -6.66 17.48
N PRO A 379 -13.86 -6.98 16.21
CA PRO A 379 -13.92 -5.99 15.16
C PRO A 379 -15.06 -5.00 15.42
N LYS A 380 -14.80 -3.71 15.22
CA LYS A 380 -15.78 -2.63 15.36
C LYS A 380 -16.09 -2.03 14.00
N ILE A 381 -17.34 -1.69 13.76
CA ILE A 381 -17.78 -0.90 12.61
C ILE A 381 -18.01 0.52 13.09
N GLU A 382 -17.23 1.46 12.60
CA GLU A 382 -17.48 2.89 12.81
C GLU A 382 -18.59 3.34 11.87
N VAL A 383 -19.66 3.90 12.45
CA VAL A 383 -20.81 4.39 11.72
C VAL A 383 -20.78 5.92 11.71
N ASP A 384 -20.83 6.51 10.51
CA ASP A 384 -20.82 7.96 10.37
C ASP A 384 -22.16 8.59 10.72
N MET A 385 -23.28 7.93 10.36
CA MET A 385 -24.62 8.48 10.61
C MET A 385 -25.69 7.39 10.60
N GLU A 386 -26.69 7.54 11.47
CA GLU A 386 -27.95 6.82 11.35
C GLU A 386 -28.87 7.58 10.38
N ILE A 387 -29.41 6.88 9.38
CA ILE A 387 -30.31 7.46 8.38
C ILE A 387 -31.54 6.58 8.16
N ASN A 388 -32.65 7.19 7.77
CA ASN A 388 -33.81 6.44 7.31
C ASN A 388 -33.50 5.85 5.94
N ILE A 389 -33.76 4.56 5.75
CA ILE A 389 -33.50 3.87 4.45
C ILE A 389 -34.25 4.53 3.28
N ASN A 390 -35.36 5.22 3.54
CA ASN A 390 -36.14 5.95 2.53
C ASN A 390 -35.44 7.22 2.01
N ASP A 391 -34.43 7.72 2.73
CA ASP A 391 -33.63 8.88 2.32
C ASP A 391 -32.52 8.50 1.34
N VAL A 392 -32.24 7.19 1.21
CA VAL A 392 -31.28 6.66 0.23
C VAL A 392 -31.89 6.75 -1.17
N ASN A 393 -31.49 7.77 -1.91
CA ASN A 393 -31.94 8.04 -3.28
C ASN A 393 -30.79 8.55 -4.15
N GLU A 394 -31.05 8.74 -5.45
CA GLU A 394 -30.05 9.20 -6.41
C GLU A 394 -29.42 10.55 -6.04
N LYS A 395 -30.19 11.51 -5.48
CA LYS A 395 -29.67 12.81 -5.05
C LYS A 395 -28.68 12.62 -3.91
N PHE A 396 -29.01 11.80 -2.91
CA PHE A 396 -28.14 11.48 -1.79
C PHE A 396 -26.85 10.82 -2.26
N PHE A 397 -26.95 9.82 -3.16
CA PHE A 397 -25.77 9.16 -3.73
C PHE A 397 -24.88 10.14 -4.52
N ARG A 398 -25.46 11.04 -5.32
CA ARG A 398 -24.68 12.07 -6.04
C ARG A 398 -23.89 12.98 -5.10
N ILE A 399 -24.43 13.29 -3.94
CA ILE A 399 -23.72 14.08 -2.91
C ILE A 399 -22.56 13.27 -2.36
N ILE A 400 -22.78 12.01 -1.96
CA ILE A 400 -21.72 11.14 -1.44
C ILE A 400 -20.58 10.98 -2.47
N LYS A 401 -20.91 10.81 -3.75
CA LYS A 401 -19.93 10.66 -4.84
C LYS A 401 -18.96 11.85 -4.95
N GLN A 402 -19.35 13.05 -4.49
CA GLN A 402 -18.48 14.22 -4.49
C GLN A 402 -17.36 14.18 -3.44
N PHE A 403 -17.48 13.31 -2.43
CA PHE A 403 -16.42 13.10 -1.44
C PHE A 403 -15.28 12.23 -1.98
N ALA A 404 -15.50 11.49 -3.08
CA ALA A 404 -14.46 10.66 -3.71
C ALA A 404 -13.24 11.52 -4.17
N PRO A 405 -12.04 10.91 -4.29
CA PRO A 405 -11.72 9.51 -4.05
C PRO A 405 -11.68 9.16 -2.54
N PHE A 406 -12.16 7.96 -2.21
CA PHE A 406 -12.17 7.46 -0.85
C PHE A 406 -10.88 6.72 -0.51
N GLY A 407 -10.49 6.73 0.76
CA GLY A 407 -9.30 6.05 1.28
C GLY A 407 -8.99 6.48 2.73
N PRO A 408 -7.80 6.22 3.26
CA PRO A 408 -7.48 6.56 4.65
C PRO A 408 -7.80 8.02 5.00
N ARG A 409 -8.47 8.24 6.13
CA ARG A 409 -8.97 9.55 6.63
C ARG A 409 -9.98 10.26 5.70
N ASN A 410 -10.45 9.60 4.67
CA ASN A 410 -11.58 9.98 3.83
C ASN A 410 -12.29 8.70 3.37
N LEU A 411 -12.71 7.88 4.33
CA LEU A 411 -13.37 6.61 4.05
C LEU A 411 -14.73 6.82 3.37
N SER A 412 -15.19 5.81 2.63
CA SER A 412 -16.58 5.81 2.16
C SER A 412 -17.50 5.80 3.38
N PRO A 413 -18.51 6.71 3.44
CA PRO A 413 -19.40 6.76 4.60
C PRO A 413 -20.09 5.44 4.85
N VAL A 414 -20.17 5.07 6.13
CA VAL A 414 -20.93 3.93 6.64
C VAL A 414 -22.16 4.43 7.35
N PHE A 415 -23.32 3.97 6.92
CA PHE A 415 -24.61 4.34 7.50
C PHE A 415 -25.19 3.17 8.28
N ILE A 416 -26.07 3.48 9.23
CA ILE A 416 -26.94 2.49 9.86
C ILE A 416 -28.39 2.86 9.60
N SER A 417 -29.23 1.87 9.24
CA SER A 417 -30.67 1.99 9.23
C SER A 417 -31.26 0.88 10.11
N ARG A 418 -32.21 1.26 10.97
CA ARG A 418 -32.81 0.36 11.95
C ARG A 418 -34.17 -0.15 11.52
N GLY A 419 -34.48 -1.38 11.96
CA GLY A 419 -35.78 -1.98 11.77
C GLY A 419 -36.17 -2.19 10.30
N VAL A 420 -35.19 -2.29 9.39
CA VAL A 420 -35.43 -2.60 7.98
C VAL A 420 -35.78 -4.06 7.78
N PHE A 421 -36.34 -4.41 6.64
CA PHE A 421 -36.65 -5.79 6.29
C PHE A 421 -36.49 -6.04 4.78
N ASP A 422 -36.25 -7.30 4.43
CA ASP A 422 -36.20 -7.73 3.03
C ASP A 422 -37.60 -7.88 2.44
N ASN A 423 -37.76 -7.52 1.18
CA ASN A 423 -39.07 -7.61 0.47
C ASN A 423 -39.41 -9.02 -0.02
N GLY A 424 -38.75 -10.06 0.45
CA GLY A 424 -39.01 -11.46 0.09
C GLY A 424 -38.04 -12.03 -0.96
N TYR A 425 -37.03 -11.26 -1.40
CA TYR A 425 -36.02 -11.67 -2.39
C TYR A 425 -34.68 -12.08 -1.81
N ALA A 426 -34.55 -12.14 -0.47
CA ALA A 426 -33.30 -12.57 0.16
C ALA A 426 -32.90 -13.98 -0.27
N LYS A 427 -31.62 -14.15 -0.61
CA LYS A 427 -31.05 -15.46 -0.93
C LYS A 427 -29.54 -15.49 -0.67
N GLN A 428 -29.05 -16.66 -0.34
CA GLN A 428 -27.63 -16.93 -0.30
C GLN A 428 -27.08 -17.05 -1.73
N ILE A 429 -25.92 -16.47 -1.99
CA ILE A 429 -25.22 -16.49 -3.27
C ILE A 429 -23.74 -16.87 -3.09
N GLY A 430 -23.08 -17.24 -4.21
CA GLY A 430 -21.75 -17.86 -4.21
C GLY A 430 -21.87 -19.39 -4.20
N ASP A 431 -20.86 -20.10 -4.73
CA ASP A 431 -20.87 -21.55 -4.85
C ASP A 431 -20.95 -22.24 -3.47
N ASP A 432 -20.38 -21.60 -2.46
CA ASP A 432 -20.36 -22.01 -1.06
C ASP A 432 -21.49 -21.39 -0.21
N LYS A 433 -22.40 -20.61 -0.83
CA LYS A 433 -23.49 -19.88 -0.14
C LYS A 433 -22.99 -18.89 0.93
N SER A 434 -21.75 -18.44 0.83
CA SER A 434 -21.12 -17.57 1.83
C SER A 434 -21.61 -16.13 1.82
N HIS A 435 -22.28 -15.69 0.74
CA HIS A 435 -22.73 -14.31 0.59
C HIS A 435 -24.26 -14.22 0.65
N LEU A 436 -24.76 -13.03 0.96
CA LEU A 436 -26.18 -12.74 1.06
C LEU A 436 -26.57 -11.67 0.04
N ARG A 437 -27.58 -11.95 -0.79
CA ARG A 437 -28.26 -10.94 -1.62
C ARG A 437 -29.64 -10.69 -1.05
N LEU A 438 -30.01 -9.41 -0.91
CA LEU A 438 -31.32 -9.01 -0.40
C LEU A 438 -31.79 -7.71 -1.07
N ASN A 439 -33.08 -7.44 -0.97
CA ASN A 439 -33.70 -6.18 -1.42
C ASN A 439 -34.36 -5.52 -0.21
N ILE A 440 -33.73 -4.49 0.35
CA ILE A 440 -34.27 -3.78 1.50
C ILE A 440 -35.50 -2.97 1.05
N LYS A 441 -36.63 -3.21 1.68
CA LYS A 441 -37.93 -2.55 1.39
C LYS A 441 -37.84 -1.07 1.75
N THR A 442 -38.35 -0.21 0.87
CA THR A 442 -38.55 1.23 1.07
C THR A 442 -39.99 1.61 0.72
N GLU A 443 -40.41 2.80 1.06
CA GLU A 443 -41.74 3.33 0.68
C GLU A 443 -41.91 3.43 -0.84
N ARG A 444 -40.83 3.66 -1.58
CA ARG A 444 -40.82 3.87 -3.03
C ARG A 444 -40.40 2.65 -3.85
N GLY A 445 -40.18 1.51 -3.18
CA GLY A 445 -39.75 0.29 -3.82
C GLY A 445 -38.80 -0.55 -2.97
N SER A 446 -37.60 -0.82 -3.46
CA SER A 446 -36.57 -1.55 -2.70
C SER A 446 -35.17 -1.18 -3.19
N ILE A 447 -34.17 -1.33 -2.30
CA ILE A 447 -32.77 -1.10 -2.59
C ILE A 447 -32.07 -2.46 -2.65
N PRO A 448 -31.54 -2.86 -3.84
CA PRO A 448 -30.75 -4.06 -3.98
C PRO A 448 -29.48 -3.96 -3.11
N SER A 449 -29.20 -4.99 -2.33
CA SER A 449 -28.10 -4.99 -1.36
C SER A 449 -27.36 -6.33 -1.40
N VAL A 450 -26.07 -6.30 -1.10
CA VAL A 450 -25.21 -7.51 -1.02
C VAL A 450 -24.41 -7.46 0.27
N GLY A 451 -24.48 -8.54 1.06
CA GLY A 451 -23.65 -8.78 2.24
C GLY A 451 -22.59 -9.84 1.91
N PHE A 452 -21.36 -9.44 1.66
CA PHE A 452 -20.26 -10.37 1.42
C PHE A 452 -19.87 -11.08 2.73
N GLY A 453 -19.71 -12.40 2.69
CA GLY A 453 -19.42 -13.21 3.89
C GLY A 453 -20.59 -13.32 4.88
N MET A 454 -21.80 -12.85 4.51
CA MET A 454 -22.97 -12.77 5.40
C MET A 454 -24.03 -13.84 5.12
N GLY A 455 -23.69 -14.91 4.42
CA GLY A 455 -24.65 -15.97 4.07
C GLY A 455 -25.32 -16.60 5.28
N GLU A 456 -24.62 -16.72 6.42
CA GLU A 456 -25.16 -17.26 7.69
C GLU A 456 -26.34 -16.45 8.27
N PHE A 457 -26.45 -15.16 7.93
CA PHE A 457 -27.52 -14.30 8.43
C PHE A 457 -28.86 -14.51 7.68
N PHE A 458 -28.89 -15.29 6.60
CA PHE A 458 -30.10 -15.52 5.80
C PHE A 458 -31.28 -15.95 6.66
N GLU A 459 -31.11 -16.96 7.53
CA GLU A 459 -32.15 -17.46 8.41
C GLU A 459 -32.69 -16.42 9.41
N LYS A 460 -31.84 -15.42 9.76
CA LYS A 460 -32.20 -14.35 10.71
C LYS A 460 -33.06 -13.27 10.07
N ILE A 461 -32.94 -13.06 8.76
CA ILE A 461 -33.59 -11.94 8.05
C ILE A 461 -34.74 -12.36 7.12
N LYS A 462 -34.85 -13.64 6.77
CA LYS A 462 -35.93 -14.13 5.88
C LYS A 462 -37.31 -13.91 6.48
N ASN A 463 -38.35 -13.98 5.63
CA ASN A 463 -39.75 -13.90 5.99
C ASN A 463 -40.19 -12.58 6.65
N GLY A 464 -39.62 -11.47 6.19
CA GLY A 464 -39.99 -10.11 6.65
C GLY A 464 -39.57 -9.77 8.09
N LYS A 465 -38.65 -10.54 8.67
CA LYS A 465 -38.06 -10.20 9.97
C LYS A 465 -37.32 -8.87 9.90
N LYS A 466 -37.53 -8.03 10.90
CA LYS A 466 -36.83 -6.75 11.01
C LYS A 466 -35.41 -6.95 11.53
N PHE A 467 -34.48 -6.16 11.00
CA PHE A 467 -33.09 -6.14 11.42
C PHE A 467 -32.49 -4.75 11.28
N ASP A 468 -31.40 -4.50 11.98
CA ASP A 468 -30.59 -3.30 11.78
C ASP A 468 -29.45 -3.62 10.80
N VAL A 469 -29.11 -2.67 9.94
CA VAL A 469 -28.08 -2.87 8.93
C VAL A 469 -27.11 -1.71 8.88
N CYS A 470 -25.79 -2.03 8.96
CA CYS A 470 -24.72 -1.10 8.64
C CYS A 470 -24.30 -1.31 7.17
N TYR A 471 -24.17 -0.23 6.40
CA TYR A 471 -23.89 -0.34 4.97
C TYR A 471 -23.17 0.90 4.42
N SER A 472 -22.49 0.72 3.30
CA SER A 472 -22.04 1.80 2.43
C SER A 472 -22.82 1.78 1.12
N ILE A 473 -23.03 2.95 0.52
CA ILE A 473 -23.80 3.08 -0.71
C ILE A 473 -22.84 3.07 -1.89
N GLN A 474 -23.10 2.19 -2.86
CA GLN A 474 -22.29 2.01 -4.06
C GLN A 474 -23.16 2.01 -5.31
N GLU A 475 -22.62 2.46 -6.43
CA GLU A 475 -23.23 2.36 -7.73
C GLU A 475 -23.03 0.94 -8.29
N ASN A 476 -24.11 0.29 -8.69
CA ASN A 476 -24.02 -1.01 -9.33
C ASN A 476 -24.43 -0.86 -10.80
N ILE A 477 -23.46 -0.99 -11.70
CA ILE A 477 -23.69 -0.91 -13.14
C ILE A 477 -23.70 -2.33 -13.70
N TRP A 478 -24.88 -2.81 -14.12
CA TRP A 478 -25.05 -4.10 -14.76
C TRP A 478 -25.66 -3.94 -16.15
N ASN A 479 -24.96 -4.39 -17.19
CA ASN A 479 -25.42 -4.27 -18.60
C ASN A 479 -25.85 -2.85 -19.01
N GLY A 480 -25.12 -1.83 -18.53
CA GLY A 480 -25.40 -0.43 -18.84
C GLY A 480 -26.58 0.19 -18.09
N ARG A 481 -27.18 -0.54 -17.14
CA ARG A 481 -28.20 -0.03 -16.21
C ARG A 481 -27.55 0.18 -14.83
N THR A 482 -27.87 1.30 -14.25
CA THR A 482 -27.40 1.69 -12.90
C THR A 482 -28.46 1.36 -11.87
#